data_eafa7f2dc7f3e2363d4ba92623f1bcc5
#
_entry.id   eafa7f2dc7f3e2363d4ba92623f1bcc5
#
_cell.length_a   1.000
_cell.length_b   1.000
_cell.length_c   1.000
_cell.angle_alpha   90.00
_cell.angle_beta   90.00
_cell.angle_gamma   90.00
#
_symmetry.space_group_name_H-M   'P 1'
#
loop_
_entity.id
_entity.type
_entity.pdbx_description
1 polymer ?
#
loop_
_entity_poly.entity_id
_entity_poly.type
_entity_poly.pdbx_seq_one_letter_code
_entity_poly.pdbx_strand_id
1 'polypeptide(L)'
;MTKTFLTLILTFFATVFLGQSNSKPFVLGVIDEIQSKELNENRILNIYLPEGYDPKDTMKYSVIYLLDGSSDEDFIHVCGLVQFYSFEWINQLPKSIVVGIASVDRRRDFTFPTNIEEDKKRYPTTGHSDKFISFIEKELQPYIQARYKINKSKTIIGQSLGGLLATEILFKKPSLFNKYIIISPSLWWNNGSLLSQPILKFENTDIYIGVGKEGLTPTKTPRVMEVDANLLSEKITTLKGKNVNVSFDYLPFENHATIMHQAVSNAFKLIYPQVKNFR
;
A
#
# COMPACT_ATOMS: atom_id res chain seq x y z
N MET A 1 62.49 65.70 -28.54
CA MET A 1 61.68 64.65 -29.25
C MET A 1 61.30 63.57 -28.26
N THR A 2 60.20 63.75 -27.59
CA THR A 2 59.68 62.82 -26.59
C THR A 2 58.56 61.93 -27.21
N LYS A 3 58.80 60.63 -27.34
CA LYS A 3 57.82 59.70 -27.82
C LYS A 3 56.99 59.20 -26.61
N THR A 4 55.72 59.58 -26.61
CA THR A 4 54.77 59.14 -25.64
C THR A 4 54.19 57.73 -26.09
N PHE A 5 54.48 56.68 -25.31
CA PHE A 5 53.92 55.35 -25.53
C PHE A 5 52.53 55.27 -24.89
N LEU A 6 51.50 55.14 -25.71
CA LEU A 6 50.14 54.92 -25.27
C LEU A 6 49.92 53.45 -25.12
N THR A 7 49.84 52.93 -23.88
CA THR A 7 49.52 51.51 -23.58
C THR A 7 48.02 51.33 -23.48
N LEU A 8 47.44 50.65 -24.46
CA LEU A 8 46.01 50.26 -24.49
C LEU A 8 45.81 49.03 -23.62
N ILE A 9 45.21 49.19 -22.45
CA ILE A 9 44.81 48.06 -21.57
C ILE A 9 43.45 47.55 -22.08
N LEU A 10 43.44 46.40 -22.74
CA LEU A 10 42.24 45.69 -23.12
C LEU A 10 41.75 44.83 -21.93
N THR A 11 40.77 45.36 -21.17
CA THR A 11 40.09 44.58 -20.11
C THR A 11 39.10 43.64 -20.77
N PHE A 12 39.43 42.36 -20.79
CA PHE A 12 38.54 41.28 -21.22
C PHE A 12 37.54 41.02 -20.07
N PHE A 13 36.31 41.51 -20.18
CA PHE A 13 35.22 41.15 -19.32
C PHE A 13 34.71 39.74 -19.77
N ALA A 14 35.17 38.70 -19.13
CA ALA A 14 34.56 37.37 -19.23
C ALA A 14 33.21 37.41 -18.50
N THR A 15 32.13 37.65 -19.20
CA THR A 15 30.77 37.43 -18.69
C THR A 15 30.56 35.94 -18.50
N VAL A 16 30.69 35.45 -17.27
CA VAL A 16 30.27 34.11 -16.90
C VAL A 16 28.74 34.11 -16.99
N PHE A 17 28.21 33.56 -18.08
CA PHE A 17 26.80 33.20 -18.17
C PHE A 17 26.55 32.03 -17.18
N LEU A 18 26.24 32.37 -15.93
CA LEU A 18 25.58 31.43 -15.03
C LEU A 18 24.19 31.18 -15.61
N GLY A 19 24.03 30.04 -16.30
CA GLY A 19 22.73 29.64 -16.77
C GLY A 19 21.74 29.61 -15.59
N GLN A 20 20.73 30.45 -15.63
CA GLN A 20 19.63 30.39 -14.64
C GLN A 20 18.92 29.07 -14.81
N SER A 21 19.22 28.09 -13.96
CA SER A 21 18.46 26.87 -13.88
C SER A 21 17.12 27.14 -13.20
N ASN A 22 16.03 27.17 -13.95
CA ASN A 22 14.67 27.21 -13.42
C ASN A 22 14.30 25.80 -12.96
N SER A 23 14.64 25.44 -11.72
CA SER A 23 14.17 24.21 -11.09
C SER A 23 12.75 24.39 -10.58
N LYS A 24 11.89 23.41 -10.85
CA LYS A 24 10.53 23.34 -10.30
C LYS A 24 10.41 22.11 -9.42
N PRO A 25 9.62 22.14 -8.33
CA PRO A 25 9.35 20.95 -7.55
C PRO A 25 8.72 19.87 -8.43
N PHE A 26 9.16 18.63 -8.26
CA PHE A 26 8.48 17.45 -8.78
C PHE A 26 7.54 16.93 -7.68
N VAL A 27 6.24 17.23 -7.78
CA VAL A 27 5.25 16.91 -6.76
C VAL A 27 4.62 15.57 -7.08
N LEU A 28 4.84 14.56 -6.23
CA LEU A 28 4.24 13.23 -6.36
C LEU A 28 2.81 13.19 -5.79
N GLY A 29 2.54 13.92 -4.70
CA GLY A 29 1.25 13.88 -4.01
C GLY A 29 1.15 14.96 -2.94
N VAL A 30 0.19 14.79 -2.04
CA VAL A 30 -0.03 15.67 -0.89
C VAL A 30 0.01 14.88 0.41
N ILE A 31 0.33 15.58 1.50
CA ILE A 31 0.26 15.02 2.86
C ILE A 31 -0.96 15.63 3.53
N ASP A 32 -1.90 14.77 3.92
CA ASP A 32 -3.04 15.14 4.75
C ASP A 32 -2.84 14.64 6.18
N GLU A 33 -3.41 15.34 7.14
CA GLU A 33 -3.43 14.92 8.54
C GLU A 33 -4.86 14.81 9.02
N ILE A 34 -5.21 13.69 9.65
CA ILE A 34 -6.53 13.45 10.22
C ILE A 34 -6.41 13.18 11.71
N GLN A 35 -7.12 13.96 12.52
CA GLN A 35 -7.28 13.66 13.93
C GLN A 35 -8.28 12.54 14.12
N SER A 36 -7.81 11.36 14.47
CA SER A 36 -8.66 10.19 14.71
C SER A 36 -9.23 10.20 16.11
N LYS A 37 -10.54 10.05 16.22
CA LYS A 37 -11.24 9.81 17.50
C LYS A 37 -11.15 8.34 17.92
N GLU A 38 -11.21 7.42 16.95
CA GLU A 38 -11.12 5.96 17.21
C GLU A 38 -9.75 5.60 17.80
N LEU A 39 -8.67 6.27 17.34
CA LEU A 39 -7.30 6.03 17.78
C LEU A 39 -6.81 7.03 18.84
N ASN A 40 -7.53 8.15 19.02
CA ASN A 40 -7.17 9.27 19.89
C ASN A 40 -5.77 9.84 19.58
N GLU A 41 -5.43 9.96 18.31
CA GLU A 41 -4.15 10.49 17.84
C GLU A 41 -4.27 11.03 16.41
N ASN A 42 -3.27 11.78 15.95
CA ASN A 42 -3.16 12.24 14.58
C ASN A 42 -2.61 11.13 13.67
N ARG A 43 -3.16 11.05 12.46
CA ARG A 43 -2.70 10.13 11.42
C ARG A 43 -2.31 10.90 10.17
N ILE A 44 -1.10 10.64 9.70
CA ILE A 44 -0.58 11.17 8.44
C ILE A 44 -1.03 10.25 7.30
N LEU A 45 -1.55 10.88 6.26
CA LEU A 45 -1.98 10.24 5.02
C LEU A 45 -1.14 10.81 3.88
N ASN A 46 -0.41 9.96 3.19
CA ASN A 46 0.26 10.33 1.96
C ASN A 46 -0.68 10.01 0.78
N ILE A 47 -1.03 11.01 0.00
CA ILE A 47 -2.06 10.86 -1.04
C ILE A 47 -1.45 11.17 -2.40
N TYR A 48 -1.41 10.14 -3.26
CA TYR A 48 -1.07 10.27 -4.67
C TYR A 48 -2.35 10.46 -5.48
N LEU A 49 -2.36 11.46 -6.34
CA LEU A 49 -3.41 11.69 -7.31
C LEU A 49 -2.90 11.35 -8.72
N PRO A 50 -3.66 10.59 -9.52
CA PRO A 50 -3.23 10.21 -10.86
C PRO A 50 -3.14 11.43 -11.78
N GLU A 51 -2.28 11.36 -12.77
CA GLU A 51 -2.12 12.43 -13.75
C GLU A 51 -3.46 12.82 -14.40
N GLY A 52 -3.72 14.14 -14.44
CA GLY A 52 -4.95 14.70 -14.95
C GLY A 52 -6.12 14.63 -13.97
N TYR A 53 -5.88 14.34 -12.67
CA TYR A 53 -6.92 14.46 -11.66
C TYR A 53 -7.44 15.90 -11.56
N ASP A 54 -8.74 16.08 -11.77
CA ASP A 54 -9.43 17.36 -11.55
C ASP A 54 -10.61 17.13 -10.58
N PRO A 55 -10.65 17.84 -9.42
CA PRO A 55 -11.77 17.74 -8.48
C PRO A 55 -13.11 18.21 -9.06
N LYS A 56 -13.09 18.96 -10.18
CA LYS A 56 -14.29 19.43 -10.89
C LYS A 56 -14.79 18.45 -11.94
N ASP A 57 -13.98 17.46 -12.32
CA ASP A 57 -14.33 16.45 -13.32
C ASP A 57 -15.49 15.56 -12.85
N THR A 58 -16.17 14.93 -13.79
CA THR A 58 -17.17 13.89 -13.55
C THR A 58 -16.55 12.50 -13.34
N MET A 59 -15.28 12.33 -13.73
CA MET A 59 -14.55 11.08 -13.56
C MET A 59 -14.43 10.70 -12.09
N LYS A 60 -14.61 9.40 -11.81
CA LYS A 60 -14.45 8.82 -10.47
C LYS A 60 -13.33 7.80 -10.46
N TYR A 61 -12.45 7.89 -9.49
CA TYR A 61 -11.23 7.12 -9.40
C TYR A 61 -11.36 5.96 -8.41
N SER A 62 -10.70 4.84 -8.69
CA SER A 62 -10.51 3.77 -7.71
C SER A 62 -9.56 4.22 -6.61
N VAL A 63 -9.68 3.65 -5.42
CA VAL A 63 -8.80 3.98 -4.29
C VAL A 63 -8.02 2.76 -3.84
N ILE A 64 -6.72 2.93 -3.70
CA ILE A 64 -5.80 1.94 -3.15
C ILE A 64 -5.33 2.45 -1.79
N TYR A 65 -5.69 1.74 -0.72
CA TYR A 65 -5.22 2.00 0.63
C TYR A 65 -3.99 1.15 0.89
N LEU A 66 -2.88 1.81 1.17
CA LEU A 66 -1.59 1.19 1.42
C LEU A 66 -1.25 1.27 2.91
N LEU A 67 -1.14 0.13 3.56
CA LEU A 67 -0.59 0.00 4.90
C LEU A 67 0.94 0.16 4.83
N ASP A 68 1.57 0.62 5.92
CA ASP A 68 2.99 1.01 5.91
C ASP A 68 3.29 2.02 4.80
N GLY A 69 2.37 3.00 4.63
CA GLY A 69 2.36 3.94 3.52
C GLY A 69 3.03 5.28 3.83
N SER A 70 4.06 5.30 4.67
CA SER A 70 4.89 6.49 4.91
C SER A 70 5.70 6.84 3.67
N SER A 71 6.09 8.09 3.53
CA SER A 71 6.87 8.57 2.38
C SER A 71 8.28 7.95 2.27
N ASP A 72 8.80 7.47 3.38
CA ASP A 72 10.09 6.77 3.53
C ASP A 72 9.95 5.23 3.60
N GLU A 73 8.72 4.74 3.40
CA GLU A 73 8.39 3.32 3.29
C GLU A 73 7.90 3.00 1.86
N ASP A 74 6.84 2.21 1.71
CA ASP A 74 6.38 1.69 0.42
C ASP A 74 5.58 2.68 -0.44
N PHE A 75 5.25 3.89 0.05
CA PHE A 75 4.35 4.81 -0.64
C PHE A 75 4.84 5.21 -2.03
N ILE A 76 6.06 5.74 -2.13
CA ILE A 76 6.63 6.23 -3.41
C ILE A 76 6.72 5.07 -4.40
N HIS A 77 7.15 3.91 -3.92
CA HIS A 77 7.30 2.70 -4.70
C HIS A 77 5.98 2.23 -5.31
N VAL A 78 4.93 2.10 -4.48
CA VAL A 78 3.60 1.67 -4.94
C VAL A 78 2.97 2.70 -5.87
N CYS A 79 3.12 4.01 -5.60
CA CYS A 79 2.67 5.06 -6.50
C CYS A 79 3.32 4.94 -7.89
N GLY A 80 4.61 4.63 -7.96
CA GLY A 80 5.31 4.38 -9.23
C GLY A 80 4.74 3.20 -10.01
N LEU A 81 4.41 2.10 -9.32
CA LEU A 81 3.73 0.95 -9.94
C LEU A 81 2.32 1.31 -10.41
N VAL A 82 1.54 2.04 -9.60
CA VAL A 82 0.20 2.51 -9.99
C VAL A 82 0.28 3.40 -11.22
N GLN A 83 1.20 4.35 -11.26
CA GLN A 83 1.43 5.20 -12.42
C GLN A 83 1.76 4.37 -13.65
N PHE A 84 2.75 3.47 -13.55
CA PHE A 84 3.19 2.64 -14.66
C PHE A 84 2.06 1.79 -15.24
N TYR A 85 1.32 1.07 -14.40
CA TYR A 85 0.23 0.19 -14.86
C TYR A 85 -1.01 0.95 -15.34
N SER A 86 -1.14 2.24 -15.02
CA SER A 86 -2.24 3.10 -15.47
C SER A 86 -1.94 3.89 -16.75
N PHE A 87 -0.74 3.81 -17.33
CA PHE A 87 -0.46 4.40 -18.63
C PHE A 87 -1.42 3.87 -19.71
N GLU A 88 -1.89 4.74 -20.60
CA GLU A 88 -2.89 4.39 -21.63
C GLU A 88 -2.43 3.24 -22.54
N TRP A 89 -1.14 3.13 -22.82
CA TRP A 89 -0.56 2.05 -23.64
C TRP A 89 -0.36 0.73 -22.86
N ILE A 90 -0.40 0.74 -21.54
CA ILE A 90 -0.37 -0.46 -20.68
C ILE A 90 -1.79 -0.87 -20.30
N ASN A 91 -2.58 0.09 -19.80
CA ASN A 91 -4.00 -0.04 -19.50
C ASN A 91 -4.35 -1.31 -18.67
N GLN A 92 -3.49 -1.63 -17.70
CA GLN A 92 -3.68 -2.76 -16.79
C GLN A 92 -4.43 -2.37 -15.53
N LEU A 93 -4.21 -1.13 -15.07
CA LEU A 93 -4.83 -0.57 -13.87
C LEU A 93 -5.60 0.69 -14.24
N PRO A 94 -6.85 0.87 -13.78
CA PRO A 94 -7.52 2.16 -13.96
C PRO A 94 -6.78 3.25 -13.18
N LYS A 95 -6.84 4.49 -13.66
CA LYS A 95 -6.33 5.66 -12.91
C LYS A 95 -6.86 5.61 -11.49
N SER A 96 -5.97 5.55 -10.51
CA SER A 96 -6.30 5.28 -9.11
C SER A 96 -5.63 6.28 -8.19
N ILE A 97 -6.33 6.65 -7.12
CA ILE A 97 -5.78 7.42 -6.00
C ILE A 97 -5.10 6.41 -5.06
N VAL A 98 -3.88 6.72 -4.60
CA VAL A 98 -3.23 5.93 -3.54
C VAL A 98 -3.30 6.70 -2.24
N VAL A 99 -3.77 6.05 -1.19
CA VAL A 99 -3.82 6.58 0.18
C VAL A 99 -2.87 5.75 1.04
N GLY A 100 -1.67 6.26 1.21
CA GLY A 100 -0.68 5.67 2.12
C GLY A 100 -0.98 6.07 3.55
N ILE A 101 -1.19 5.09 4.41
CA ILE A 101 -1.44 5.29 5.83
C ILE A 101 -0.12 5.15 6.57
N ALA A 102 0.43 6.28 7.06
CA ALA A 102 1.68 6.27 7.81
C ALA A 102 1.51 5.55 9.15
N SER A 103 2.50 4.74 9.50
CA SER A 103 2.51 4.00 10.75
C SER A 103 2.90 4.91 11.93
N VAL A 104 2.19 4.82 13.06
CA VAL A 104 2.56 5.40 14.36
C VAL A 104 3.07 4.32 15.29
N ASP A 105 2.24 3.33 15.58
CA ASP A 105 2.63 2.10 16.26
C ASP A 105 2.09 0.91 15.47
N ARG A 106 2.89 0.45 14.52
CA ARG A 106 2.55 -0.61 13.59
C ARG A 106 2.13 -1.91 14.28
N ARG A 107 2.77 -2.23 15.42
CA ARG A 107 2.46 -3.46 16.16
C ARG A 107 1.11 -3.35 16.86
N ARG A 108 0.83 -2.22 17.48
CA ARG A 108 -0.46 -1.92 18.09
C ARG A 108 -1.58 -2.03 17.06
N ASP A 109 -1.41 -1.38 15.93
CA ASP A 109 -2.44 -1.15 14.94
C ASP A 109 -2.74 -2.38 14.06
N PHE A 110 -1.73 -3.23 13.82
CA PHE A 110 -1.84 -4.32 12.86
C PHE A 110 -2.00 -5.70 13.49
N THR A 111 -2.08 -5.78 14.82
CA THR A 111 -2.26 -7.06 15.51
C THR A 111 -3.52 -7.06 16.38
N PHE A 112 -4.23 -8.18 16.37
CA PHE A 112 -5.27 -8.46 17.33
C PHE A 112 -4.68 -9.00 18.65
N PRO A 113 -5.44 -9.01 19.79
CA PRO A 113 -4.94 -9.50 21.06
C PRO A 113 -4.36 -10.91 20.99
N THR A 114 -3.21 -11.10 21.61
CA THR A 114 -2.56 -12.42 21.72
C THR A 114 -2.75 -13.03 23.11
N ASN A 115 -2.86 -14.36 23.17
CA ASN A 115 -2.84 -15.13 24.40
C ASN A 115 -1.45 -15.68 24.74
N ILE A 116 -0.45 -15.39 23.89
CA ILE A 116 0.94 -15.86 24.08
C ILE A 116 1.67 -14.87 24.98
N GLU A 117 2.03 -15.29 26.17
CA GLU A 117 2.69 -14.42 27.17
C GLU A 117 4.05 -13.90 26.68
N GLU A 118 4.76 -14.66 25.86
CA GLU A 118 6.02 -14.24 25.26
C GLU A 118 5.83 -13.10 24.26
N ASP A 119 4.77 -13.15 23.43
CA ASP A 119 4.39 -12.08 22.51
C ASP A 119 4.02 -10.80 23.28
N LYS A 120 3.23 -10.92 24.36
CA LYS A 120 2.88 -9.78 25.21
C LYS A 120 4.10 -9.10 25.83
N LYS A 121 5.08 -9.91 26.30
CA LYS A 121 6.32 -9.38 26.87
C LYS A 121 7.20 -8.71 25.81
N ARG A 122 7.33 -9.36 24.67
CA ARG A 122 8.21 -8.88 23.57
C ARG A 122 7.63 -7.67 22.84
N TYR A 123 6.30 -7.61 22.76
CA TYR A 123 5.57 -6.60 21.98
C TYR A 123 4.40 -6.02 22.81
N PRO A 124 4.68 -5.21 23.85
CA PRO A 124 3.67 -4.81 24.85
C PRO A 124 2.55 -3.91 24.31
N THR A 125 2.75 -3.26 23.15
CA THR A 125 1.75 -2.37 22.54
C THR A 125 0.76 -3.08 21.63
N THR A 126 0.93 -4.37 21.34
CA THR A 126 0.11 -5.15 20.40
C THR A 126 -1.35 -5.30 20.83
N GLY A 127 -2.24 -5.61 19.88
CA GLY A 127 -3.58 -6.09 20.20
C GLY A 127 -4.71 -5.09 20.03
N HIS A 128 -4.54 -4.05 19.22
CA HIS A 128 -5.56 -3.02 19.02
C HIS A 128 -5.98 -2.84 17.55
N SER A 129 -5.85 -3.89 16.73
CA SER A 129 -6.27 -3.87 15.32
C SER A 129 -7.75 -3.54 15.15
N ASP A 130 -8.60 -3.88 16.12
CA ASP A 130 -10.02 -3.55 16.12
C ASP A 130 -10.28 -2.04 16.05
N LYS A 131 -9.52 -1.24 16.81
CA LYS A 131 -9.57 0.22 16.76
C LYS A 131 -9.08 0.77 15.43
N PHE A 132 -8.00 0.18 14.89
CA PHE A 132 -7.49 0.60 13.59
C PHE A 132 -8.45 0.25 12.44
N ILE A 133 -9.10 -0.89 12.50
CA ILE A 133 -10.18 -1.27 11.56
C ILE A 133 -11.37 -0.30 11.69
N SER A 134 -11.75 0.08 12.92
CA SER A 134 -12.78 1.11 13.17
C SER A 134 -12.39 2.47 12.59
N PHE A 135 -11.13 2.89 12.74
CA PHE A 135 -10.60 4.10 12.11
C PHE A 135 -10.74 4.05 10.59
N ILE A 136 -10.35 2.95 9.94
CA ILE A 136 -10.49 2.79 8.48
C ILE A 136 -11.95 2.93 8.08
N GLU A 137 -12.87 2.25 8.77
CA GLU A 137 -14.28 2.18 8.43
C GLU A 137 -15.01 3.51 8.65
N LYS A 138 -14.82 4.12 9.84
CA LYS A 138 -15.65 5.23 10.29
C LYS A 138 -15.06 6.62 10.04
N GLU A 139 -13.75 6.69 9.85
CA GLU A 139 -13.06 7.97 9.72
C GLU A 139 -12.31 8.08 8.38
N LEU A 140 -11.38 7.18 8.09
CA LEU A 140 -10.52 7.28 6.92
C LEU A 140 -11.30 7.19 5.59
N GLN A 141 -12.11 6.13 5.41
CA GLN A 141 -12.87 5.98 4.16
C GLN A 141 -13.89 7.10 3.94
N PRO A 142 -14.67 7.54 4.94
CA PRO A 142 -15.53 8.73 4.82
C PRO A 142 -14.75 10.01 4.50
N TYR A 143 -13.58 10.22 5.13
CA TYR A 143 -12.72 11.37 4.86
C TYR A 143 -12.28 11.43 3.40
N ILE A 144 -11.79 10.32 2.85
CA ILE A 144 -11.38 10.23 1.45
C ILE A 144 -12.58 10.43 0.51
N GLN A 145 -13.72 9.85 0.84
CA GLN A 145 -14.96 10.01 0.05
C GLN A 145 -15.47 11.46 0.01
N ALA A 146 -15.29 12.21 1.07
CA ALA A 146 -15.71 13.61 1.13
C ALA A 146 -14.79 14.54 0.34
N ARG A 147 -13.48 14.21 0.21
CA ARG A 147 -12.47 15.08 -0.40
C ARG A 147 -12.17 14.77 -1.86
N TYR A 148 -12.33 13.52 -2.28
CA TYR A 148 -11.89 13.05 -3.59
C TYR A 148 -13.04 12.44 -4.40
N LYS A 149 -12.97 12.56 -5.71
CA LYS A 149 -13.90 11.91 -6.65
C LYS A 149 -13.59 10.43 -6.76
N ILE A 150 -14.23 9.62 -5.93
CA ILE A 150 -13.98 8.18 -5.90
C ILE A 150 -15.17 7.34 -6.37
N ASN A 151 -14.89 6.16 -6.89
CA ASN A 151 -15.87 5.12 -7.21
C ASN A 151 -15.93 4.07 -6.09
N LYS A 152 -16.64 2.96 -6.35
CA LYS A 152 -16.81 1.88 -5.37
C LYS A 152 -15.62 0.91 -5.28
N SER A 153 -14.63 1.03 -6.17
CA SER A 153 -13.47 0.13 -6.17
C SER A 153 -12.47 0.56 -5.10
N LYS A 154 -12.32 -0.25 -4.09
CA LYS A 154 -11.41 -0.05 -2.96
C LYS A 154 -10.50 -1.25 -2.80
N THR A 155 -9.20 -1.00 -2.86
CA THR A 155 -8.15 -2.01 -2.67
C THR A 155 -7.43 -1.75 -1.36
N ILE A 156 -7.08 -2.79 -0.62
CA ILE A 156 -6.13 -2.71 0.49
C ILE A 156 -4.87 -3.49 0.12
N ILE A 157 -3.71 -2.91 0.39
CA ILE A 157 -2.39 -3.54 0.24
C ILE A 157 -1.72 -3.58 1.60
N GLY A 158 -1.25 -4.76 1.99
CA GLY A 158 -0.47 -4.92 3.22
C GLY A 158 0.52 -6.07 3.14
N GLN A 159 1.72 -5.84 3.68
CA GLN A 159 2.77 -6.84 3.81
C GLN A 159 3.03 -7.16 5.28
N SER A 160 3.43 -8.39 5.56
CA SER A 160 3.83 -8.82 6.90
C SER A 160 2.72 -8.64 7.94
N LEU A 161 2.89 -7.81 8.99
CA LEU A 161 1.81 -7.44 9.91
C LEU A 161 0.69 -6.67 9.20
N GLY A 162 0.99 -5.87 8.17
CA GLY A 162 -0.02 -5.26 7.29
C GLY A 162 -0.83 -6.33 6.54
N GLY A 163 -0.17 -7.40 6.09
CA GLY A 163 -0.83 -8.56 5.50
C GLY A 163 -1.71 -9.32 6.49
N LEU A 164 -1.28 -9.41 7.77
CA LEU A 164 -2.09 -9.95 8.85
C LEU A 164 -3.37 -9.13 9.06
N LEU A 165 -3.24 -7.80 9.16
CA LEU A 165 -4.38 -6.89 9.31
C LEU A 165 -5.34 -6.98 8.10
N ALA A 166 -4.81 -6.97 6.88
CA ALA A 166 -5.64 -7.12 5.68
C ALA A 166 -6.41 -8.44 5.68
N THR A 167 -5.79 -9.53 6.16
CA THR A 167 -6.44 -10.83 6.36
C THR A 167 -7.52 -10.77 7.44
N GLU A 168 -7.25 -10.09 8.56
CA GLU A 168 -8.23 -9.91 9.64
C GLU A 168 -9.44 -9.10 9.17
N ILE A 169 -9.23 -8.04 8.38
CA ILE A 169 -10.32 -7.26 7.77
C ILE A 169 -11.15 -8.14 6.85
N LEU A 170 -10.52 -8.93 5.99
CA LEU A 170 -11.22 -9.88 5.10
C LEU A 170 -12.09 -10.87 5.91
N PHE A 171 -11.63 -11.31 7.08
CA PHE A 171 -12.37 -12.28 7.90
C PHE A 171 -13.55 -11.63 8.65
N LYS A 172 -13.37 -10.43 9.19
CA LYS A 172 -14.31 -9.78 10.11
C LYS A 172 -15.18 -8.70 9.46
N LYS A 173 -14.66 -8.02 8.43
CA LYS A 173 -15.28 -6.85 7.78
C LYS A 173 -15.04 -6.88 6.26
N PRO A 174 -15.37 -7.99 5.57
CA PRO A 174 -15.02 -8.16 4.15
C PRO A 174 -15.60 -7.10 3.22
N SER A 175 -16.67 -6.41 3.61
CA SER A 175 -17.30 -5.35 2.82
C SER A 175 -16.53 -4.02 2.80
N LEU A 176 -15.48 -3.87 3.62
CA LEU A 176 -14.68 -2.64 3.62
C LEU A 176 -13.90 -2.46 2.33
N PHE A 177 -13.50 -3.55 1.70
CA PHE A 177 -12.75 -3.55 0.45
C PHE A 177 -13.33 -4.59 -0.50
N ASN A 178 -13.13 -4.38 -1.80
CA ASN A 178 -13.46 -5.38 -2.82
C ASN A 178 -12.24 -5.95 -3.53
N LYS A 179 -11.04 -5.48 -3.15
CA LYS A 179 -9.77 -6.05 -3.58
C LYS A 179 -8.80 -6.09 -2.41
N TYR A 180 -8.16 -7.24 -2.24
CA TYR A 180 -7.19 -7.49 -1.18
C TYR A 180 -5.88 -7.94 -1.80
N ILE A 181 -4.79 -7.23 -1.51
CA ILE A 181 -3.43 -7.61 -1.86
C ILE A 181 -2.69 -7.90 -0.56
N ILE A 182 -2.60 -9.18 -0.24
CA ILE A 182 -2.06 -9.71 1.01
C ILE A 182 -0.70 -10.32 0.69
N ILE A 183 0.37 -9.72 1.23
CA ILE A 183 1.74 -10.08 0.89
C ILE A 183 2.45 -10.58 2.14
N SER A 184 3.01 -11.79 2.07
CA SER A 184 3.79 -12.41 3.16
C SER A 184 3.15 -12.21 4.54
N PRO A 185 1.85 -12.53 4.71
CA PRO A 185 1.12 -12.18 5.91
C PRO A 185 1.68 -12.88 7.15
N SER A 186 1.82 -12.13 8.25
CA SER A 186 2.30 -12.65 9.54
C SER A 186 1.26 -13.54 10.23
N LEU A 187 0.78 -14.57 9.53
CA LEU A 187 -0.27 -15.48 10.03
C LEU A 187 0.16 -16.31 11.25
N TRP A 188 1.45 -16.33 11.54
CA TRP A 188 2.00 -16.94 12.75
C TRP A 188 1.61 -16.23 14.05
N TRP A 189 1.11 -14.97 13.98
CA TRP A 189 0.70 -14.21 15.14
C TRP A 189 -0.32 -14.98 15.99
N ASN A 190 -0.15 -14.93 17.33
CA ASN A 190 -0.96 -15.67 18.28
C ASN A 190 -1.08 -17.18 17.91
N ASN A 191 0.06 -17.79 17.55
CA ASN A 191 0.18 -19.20 17.16
C ASN A 191 -0.73 -19.59 15.97
N GLY A 192 -0.93 -18.70 15.00
CA GLY A 192 -1.72 -18.98 13.81
C GLY A 192 -3.23 -18.99 14.03
N SER A 193 -3.71 -18.43 15.13
CA SER A 193 -5.11 -18.49 15.54
C SER A 193 -6.08 -17.89 14.51
N LEU A 194 -5.65 -16.91 13.70
CA LEU A 194 -6.50 -16.32 12.66
C LEU A 194 -6.92 -17.35 11.61
N LEU A 195 -6.04 -18.28 11.24
CA LEU A 195 -6.37 -19.35 10.28
C LEU A 195 -7.50 -20.27 10.75
N SER A 196 -7.72 -20.36 12.06
CA SER A 196 -8.81 -21.16 12.65
C SER A 196 -10.12 -20.36 12.80
N GLN A 197 -10.12 -19.05 12.63
CA GLN A 197 -11.32 -18.21 12.76
C GLN A 197 -12.28 -18.44 11.58
N PRO A 198 -13.61 -18.33 11.80
CA PRO A 198 -14.56 -18.30 10.70
C PRO A 198 -14.38 -17.04 9.84
N ILE A 199 -14.69 -17.14 8.56
CA ILE A 199 -14.74 -15.98 7.65
C ILE A 199 -16.21 -15.61 7.45
N LEU A 200 -16.54 -14.34 7.56
CA LEU A 200 -17.86 -13.84 7.21
C LEU A 200 -18.09 -14.01 5.69
N LYS A 201 -19.33 -14.22 5.29
CA LYS A 201 -19.68 -14.32 3.87
C LYS A 201 -19.33 -13.01 3.13
N PHE A 202 -18.75 -13.14 1.96
CA PHE A 202 -18.42 -12.03 1.08
C PHE A 202 -18.60 -12.45 -0.39
N GLU A 203 -18.79 -11.45 -1.24
CA GLU A 203 -19.00 -11.61 -2.67
C GLU A 203 -18.31 -10.49 -3.44
N ASN A 204 -18.18 -10.64 -4.76
CA ASN A 204 -17.62 -9.61 -5.65
C ASN A 204 -16.28 -9.09 -5.16
N THR A 205 -15.37 -10.01 -4.78
CA THR A 205 -14.09 -9.69 -4.15
C THR A 205 -12.96 -10.40 -4.89
N ASP A 206 -11.92 -9.65 -5.23
CA ASP A 206 -10.69 -10.20 -5.79
C ASP A 206 -9.60 -10.21 -4.71
N ILE A 207 -8.95 -11.34 -4.52
CA ILE A 207 -7.95 -11.56 -3.47
C ILE A 207 -6.67 -12.08 -4.11
N TYR A 208 -5.58 -11.38 -3.87
CA TYR A 208 -4.24 -11.84 -4.17
C TYR A 208 -3.50 -12.14 -2.88
N ILE A 209 -2.85 -13.30 -2.82
CA ILE A 209 -2.00 -13.73 -1.72
C ILE A 209 -0.64 -14.07 -2.29
N GLY A 210 0.36 -13.23 -2.01
CA GLY A 210 1.74 -13.45 -2.41
C GLY A 210 2.61 -13.86 -1.23
N VAL A 211 3.55 -14.78 -1.45
CA VAL A 211 4.55 -15.18 -0.44
C VAL A 211 5.88 -15.52 -1.12
N GLY A 212 6.98 -15.04 -0.53
CA GLY A 212 8.33 -15.34 -0.97
C GLY A 212 8.87 -16.64 -0.39
N LYS A 213 10.14 -16.91 -0.62
CA LYS A 213 10.88 -17.97 0.05
C LYS A 213 11.35 -17.47 1.41
N GLU A 214 10.59 -17.73 2.45
CA GLU A 214 10.78 -17.13 3.78
C GLU A 214 11.11 -18.18 4.88
N GLY A 215 10.51 -19.35 4.78
CA GLY A 215 10.77 -20.47 5.69
C GLY A 215 10.16 -20.30 7.08
N LEU A 216 10.92 -20.67 8.11
CA LEU A 216 10.44 -20.70 9.49
C LEU A 216 10.35 -19.31 10.11
N THR A 217 9.24 -19.06 10.80
CA THR A 217 9.02 -17.84 11.58
C THR A 217 9.90 -17.81 12.84
N PRO A 218 10.35 -16.63 13.31
CA PRO A 218 11.20 -16.48 14.50
C PRO A 218 10.39 -16.52 15.80
N THR A 219 9.51 -17.53 15.96
CA THR A 219 8.64 -17.70 17.12
C THR A 219 9.02 -18.97 17.89
N LYS A 220 8.58 -19.09 19.15
CA LYS A 220 8.84 -20.27 19.99
C LYS A 220 8.29 -21.57 19.37
N THR A 221 7.13 -21.47 18.74
CA THR A 221 6.56 -22.55 17.94
C THR A 221 6.61 -22.10 16.47
N PRO A 222 7.72 -22.42 15.77
CA PRO A 222 7.91 -21.95 14.40
C PRO A 222 6.83 -22.48 13.46
N ARG A 223 6.37 -21.60 12.57
CA ARG A 223 5.48 -21.91 11.45
C ARG A 223 6.23 -21.61 10.15
N VAL A 224 5.82 -22.23 9.06
CA VAL A 224 6.39 -21.95 7.74
C VAL A 224 5.51 -20.93 7.05
N MET A 225 6.07 -19.78 6.70
CA MET A 225 5.32 -18.65 6.11
C MET A 225 4.58 -19.05 4.83
N GLU A 226 5.24 -19.81 3.96
CA GLU A 226 4.67 -20.27 2.69
C GLU A 226 3.49 -21.23 2.92
N VAL A 227 3.61 -22.11 3.93
CA VAL A 227 2.53 -23.04 4.30
C VAL A 227 1.31 -22.28 4.82
N ASP A 228 1.52 -21.30 5.71
CA ASP A 228 0.44 -20.50 6.26
C ASP A 228 -0.28 -19.67 5.19
N ALA A 229 0.45 -19.09 4.25
CA ALA A 229 -0.12 -18.35 3.13
C ALA A 229 -0.92 -19.26 2.19
N ASN A 230 -0.44 -20.48 1.92
CA ASN A 230 -1.19 -21.47 1.14
C ASN A 230 -2.47 -21.91 1.86
N LEU A 231 -2.40 -22.21 3.16
CA LEU A 231 -3.57 -22.56 3.98
C LEU A 231 -4.62 -21.45 3.98
N LEU A 232 -4.20 -20.19 4.03
CA LEU A 232 -5.13 -19.05 3.87
C LEU A 232 -5.83 -19.09 2.51
N SER A 233 -5.08 -19.29 1.44
CA SER A 233 -5.62 -19.36 0.07
C SER A 233 -6.62 -20.49 -0.08
N GLU A 234 -6.30 -21.69 0.38
CA GLU A 234 -7.18 -22.86 0.37
C GLU A 234 -8.46 -22.61 1.15
N LYS A 235 -8.34 -22.04 2.36
CA LYS A 235 -9.48 -21.72 3.21
C LYS A 235 -10.44 -20.75 2.53
N ILE A 236 -9.93 -19.66 1.94
CA ILE A 236 -10.76 -18.68 1.24
C ILE A 236 -11.42 -19.30 0.01
N THR A 237 -10.67 -20.08 -0.76
CA THR A 237 -11.15 -20.75 -1.98
C THR A 237 -12.29 -21.73 -1.67
N THR A 238 -12.22 -22.41 -0.53
CA THR A 238 -13.27 -23.36 -0.08
C THR A 238 -14.58 -22.64 0.28
N LEU A 239 -14.48 -21.42 0.81
CA LEU A 239 -15.62 -20.64 1.31
C LEU A 239 -16.16 -19.64 0.28
N LYS A 240 -15.58 -19.60 -0.92
CA LYS A 240 -15.87 -18.58 -1.92
C LYS A 240 -17.36 -18.43 -2.19
N GLY A 241 -17.82 -17.19 -2.05
CA GLY A 241 -19.12 -16.75 -2.45
C GLY A 241 -19.20 -16.48 -3.96
N LYS A 242 -20.27 -15.83 -4.38
CA LYS A 242 -20.47 -15.44 -5.77
C LYS A 242 -19.44 -14.39 -6.20
N ASN A 243 -18.81 -14.60 -7.36
CA ASN A 243 -17.84 -13.68 -7.94
C ASN A 243 -16.64 -13.40 -6.99
N VAL A 244 -16.11 -14.42 -6.35
CA VAL A 244 -14.88 -14.34 -5.56
C VAL A 244 -13.75 -14.98 -6.34
N ASN A 245 -12.70 -14.23 -6.61
CA ASN A 245 -11.49 -14.71 -7.28
C ASN A 245 -10.33 -14.70 -6.28
N VAL A 246 -9.61 -15.81 -6.21
CA VAL A 246 -8.42 -15.96 -5.35
C VAL A 246 -7.24 -16.32 -6.21
N SER A 247 -6.17 -15.54 -6.11
CA SER A 247 -4.89 -15.80 -6.76
C SER A 247 -3.83 -16.02 -5.69
N PHE A 248 -3.24 -17.21 -5.65
CA PHE A 248 -2.08 -17.52 -4.83
C PHE A 248 -0.81 -17.45 -5.69
N ASP A 249 0.22 -16.78 -5.21
CA ASP A 249 1.45 -16.53 -5.94
C ASP A 249 2.66 -16.80 -5.04
N TYR A 250 3.39 -17.87 -5.33
CA TYR A 250 4.67 -18.16 -4.68
C TYR A 250 5.81 -17.60 -5.51
N LEU A 251 6.61 -16.71 -4.91
CA LEU A 251 7.71 -16.00 -5.55
C LEU A 251 9.06 -16.56 -5.04
N PRO A 252 9.61 -17.61 -5.67
CA PRO A 252 10.77 -18.35 -5.15
C PRO A 252 12.08 -17.55 -5.16
N PHE A 253 12.15 -16.45 -5.92
CA PHE A 253 13.31 -15.58 -6.02
C PHE A 253 13.23 -14.38 -5.07
N GLU A 254 12.09 -14.21 -4.38
CA GLU A 254 11.87 -13.16 -3.40
C GLU A 254 11.93 -13.72 -1.98
N ASN A 255 12.29 -12.85 -1.05
CA ASN A 255 12.22 -13.12 0.40
C ASN A 255 11.34 -12.07 1.08
N HIS A 256 11.20 -12.14 2.40
CA HIS A 256 10.35 -11.23 3.16
C HIS A 256 10.65 -9.73 2.93
N ALA A 257 11.90 -9.37 2.69
CA ALA A 257 12.32 -7.98 2.51
C ALA A 257 12.16 -7.49 1.06
N THR A 258 12.19 -8.38 0.06
CA THR A 258 12.24 -7.97 -1.37
C THR A 258 10.92 -8.19 -2.10
N ILE A 259 9.99 -8.95 -1.53
CA ILE A 259 8.79 -9.42 -2.21
C ILE A 259 7.82 -8.31 -2.64
N MET A 260 7.77 -7.19 -1.92
CA MET A 260 6.73 -6.17 -2.09
C MET A 260 6.59 -5.70 -3.54
N HIS A 261 7.70 -5.39 -4.20
CA HIS A 261 7.72 -4.94 -5.59
C HIS A 261 7.05 -5.93 -6.55
N GLN A 262 7.57 -7.14 -6.57
CA GLN A 262 7.12 -8.16 -7.53
C GLN A 262 5.68 -8.60 -7.22
N ALA A 263 5.33 -8.75 -5.96
CA ALA A 263 3.99 -9.15 -5.54
C ALA A 263 2.92 -8.11 -5.92
N VAL A 264 3.15 -6.81 -5.70
CA VAL A 264 2.21 -5.75 -6.12
C VAL A 264 2.09 -5.71 -7.64
N SER A 265 3.21 -5.83 -8.37
CA SER A 265 3.23 -5.91 -9.83
C SER A 265 2.39 -7.09 -10.36
N ASN A 266 2.56 -8.28 -9.77
CA ASN A 266 1.80 -9.48 -10.14
C ASN A 266 0.31 -9.34 -9.75
N ALA A 267 0.01 -8.82 -8.56
CA ALA A 267 -1.34 -8.57 -8.11
C ALA A 267 -2.11 -7.69 -9.09
N PHE A 268 -1.52 -6.59 -9.56
CA PHE A 268 -2.17 -5.71 -10.53
C PHE A 268 -2.51 -6.43 -11.83
N LYS A 269 -1.68 -7.35 -12.29
CA LYS A 269 -1.96 -8.16 -13.48
C LYS A 269 -3.07 -9.18 -13.27
N LEU A 270 -3.18 -9.74 -12.06
CA LEU A 270 -4.08 -10.86 -11.76
C LEU A 270 -5.48 -10.40 -11.34
N ILE A 271 -5.58 -9.33 -10.53
CA ILE A 271 -6.87 -8.91 -9.95
C ILE A 271 -7.49 -7.68 -10.63
N TYR A 272 -6.80 -7.08 -11.59
CA TYR A 272 -7.35 -6.04 -12.45
C TYR A 272 -7.40 -6.56 -13.89
N PRO A 273 -8.56 -6.97 -14.37
CA PRO A 273 -8.67 -7.48 -15.74
C PRO A 273 -8.33 -6.38 -16.74
N GLN A 274 -7.47 -6.70 -17.71
CA GLN A 274 -7.18 -5.78 -18.81
C GLN A 274 -8.50 -5.38 -19.51
N VAL A 275 -8.72 -4.08 -19.66
CA VAL A 275 -9.74 -3.59 -20.57
C VAL A 275 -9.26 -3.90 -21.98
N LYS A 276 -9.81 -4.94 -22.61
CA LYS A 276 -9.52 -5.25 -24.00
C LYS A 276 -9.97 -4.08 -24.87
N ASN A 277 -9.06 -3.20 -25.19
CA ASN A 277 -9.28 -2.25 -26.27
C ASN A 277 -9.24 -3.08 -27.57
N PHE A 278 -10.38 -3.40 -28.13
CA PHE A 278 -10.48 -3.81 -29.51
C PHE A 278 -9.96 -2.65 -30.36
N ARG A 279 -8.71 -2.76 -30.84
CA ARG A 279 -8.18 -1.90 -31.88
C ARG A 279 -8.81 -2.28 -33.23
#